data_d485d539a4bd047d43aa824f5ce67a69
#
_entry.id   d485d539a4bd047d43aa824f5ce67a69
#
_cell.length_a   1.000
_cell.length_b   1.000
_cell.length_c   1.000
_cell.angle_alpha   90.00
_cell.angle_beta   90.00
_cell.angle_gamma   90.00
#
_symmetry.space_group_name_H-M   'P 1'
#
loop_
_entity.id
_entity.type
_entity.pdbx_description
1 polymer ?
#
loop_
_entity_poly.entity_id
_entity_poly.type
_entity_poly.pdbx_seq_one_letter_code
_entity_poly.pdbx_strand_id
1 'polypeptide(L)'
;VRAVVALLILAGLTVGGRALATPPGAPPGHRPDVPVAHAPLPAYAPLTAHAPLTPHAPLTAHAPLTAHDVQAAHAVTRLPRNVEATRAAVVRLVNRERAKAGCRPVRPHRTVTEAAQRHSGHMARDDSLSHRERGGSGPGNRLSAVGYDWRRAGEDIARGQRGAAEVVRDWARSPEHREVLADCAFRHAGVGIDTGTDGRGPWWTLLLAVPA
;
A
#
# COMPACT_ATOMS: atom_id res chain seq x y z
N VAL A 1 70.17 -39.76 -19.84
CA VAL A 1 69.74 -40.71 -20.87
C VAL A 1 68.55 -40.06 -21.56
N ARG A 2 68.71 -39.86 -22.86
CA ARG A 2 67.81 -39.18 -23.82
C ARG A 2 66.59 -40.02 -24.09
N ALA A 3 65.41 -39.46 -24.22
CA ALA A 3 64.30 -40.06 -24.98
C ALA A 3 63.55 -38.99 -25.75
N VAL A 4 63.26 -39.32 -26.98
CA VAL A 4 62.94 -38.53 -28.14
C VAL A 4 61.40 -38.27 -28.21
N VAL A 5 61.09 -37.09 -28.68
CA VAL A 5 59.78 -36.56 -29.01
C VAL A 5 59.25 -37.24 -30.26
N ALA A 6 57.97 -37.60 -30.31
CA ALA A 6 57.22 -37.85 -31.53
C ALA A 6 56.03 -36.90 -31.62
N LEU A 7 56.08 -36.07 -32.65
CA LEU A 7 55.08 -35.09 -33.07
C LEU A 7 54.08 -35.77 -34.00
N LEU A 8 52.80 -35.79 -33.66
CA LEU A 8 51.73 -36.15 -34.57
C LEU A 8 50.84 -34.95 -34.84
N ILE A 9 50.92 -34.45 -36.04
CA ILE A 9 50.05 -33.41 -36.61
C ILE A 9 48.80 -34.13 -37.18
N LEU A 10 47.64 -33.82 -36.59
CA LEU A 10 46.34 -34.13 -37.23
C LEU A 10 45.67 -32.84 -37.64
N ALA A 11 45.55 -32.66 -38.94
CA ALA A 11 44.74 -31.64 -39.58
C ALA A 11 43.27 -32.01 -39.43
N GLY A 12 42.46 -31.18 -38.75
CA GLY A 12 41.03 -31.34 -38.61
C GLY A 12 40.30 -30.10 -39.17
N LEU A 13 39.42 -30.33 -40.11
CA LEU A 13 38.60 -29.38 -40.88
C LEU A 13 37.86 -28.38 -39.97
N THR A 14 37.98 -27.10 -40.29
CA THR A 14 37.15 -26.03 -39.76
C THR A 14 35.79 -26.00 -40.48
N VAL A 15 34.75 -26.47 -39.84
CA VAL A 15 33.38 -26.16 -40.23
C VAL A 15 33.04 -24.80 -39.64
N GLY A 16 32.84 -23.81 -40.51
CA GLY A 16 32.45 -22.45 -40.15
C GLY A 16 31.03 -22.41 -39.57
N GLY A 17 30.91 -22.40 -38.25
CA GLY A 17 29.70 -22.07 -37.57
C GLY A 17 29.57 -20.55 -37.47
N ARG A 18 28.63 -19.96 -38.21
CA ARG A 18 28.22 -18.58 -38.06
C ARG A 18 27.64 -18.38 -36.62
N ALA A 19 28.40 -17.76 -35.76
CA ALA A 19 27.88 -17.30 -34.49
C ALA A 19 26.84 -16.21 -34.79
N LEU A 20 25.57 -16.50 -34.51
CA LEU A 20 24.51 -15.49 -34.44
C LEU A 20 24.82 -14.63 -33.22
N ALA A 21 25.16 -13.36 -33.45
CA ALA A 21 25.33 -12.36 -32.41
C ALA A 21 24.02 -12.24 -31.63
N THR A 22 24.08 -12.56 -30.35
CA THR A 22 22.99 -12.25 -29.38
C THR A 22 22.89 -10.74 -29.27
N PRO A 23 21.73 -10.13 -29.49
CA PRO A 23 21.56 -8.68 -29.24
C PRO A 23 21.80 -8.38 -27.79
N PRO A 24 22.32 -7.18 -27.43
CA PRO A 24 22.53 -6.75 -26.05
C PRO A 24 21.20 -6.82 -25.29
N GLY A 25 21.27 -7.41 -24.08
CA GLY A 25 20.11 -7.67 -23.25
C GLY A 25 19.26 -6.43 -23.06
N ALA A 26 17.97 -6.58 -23.31
CA ALA A 26 16.97 -5.59 -22.94
C ALA A 26 17.03 -5.36 -21.43
N PRO A 27 16.78 -4.14 -20.96
CA PRO A 27 16.70 -3.85 -19.53
C PRO A 27 15.64 -4.75 -18.90
N PRO A 28 15.78 -5.11 -17.61
CA PRO A 28 14.85 -6.03 -16.94
C PRO A 28 13.42 -5.54 -17.12
N GLY A 29 12.62 -6.37 -17.78
CA GLY A 29 11.32 -6.04 -18.29
C GLY A 29 10.40 -5.54 -17.18
N HIS A 30 9.91 -4.35 -17.38
CA HIS A 30 8.73 -3.82 -16.73
C HIS A 30 7.60 -4.85 -16.93
N ARG A 31 7.27 -5.61 -15.89
CA ARG A 31 6.09 -6.47 -15.94
C ARG A 31 4.88 -5.55 -15.95
N PRO A 32 3.94 -5.73 -16.89
CA PRO A 32 2.76 -4.89 -16.97
C PRO A 32 1.99 -4.98 -15.65
N ASP A 33 1.60 -3.81 -15.12
CA ASP A 33 0.66 -3.68 -14.03
C ASP A 33 -0.58 -4.49 -14.41
N VAL A 34 -1.00 -5.40 -13.54
CA VAL A 34 -2.26 -6.13 -13.71
C VAL A 34 -3.36 -5.05 -13.69
N PRO A 35 -4.18 -4.94 -14.74
CA PRO A 35 -5.25 -3.95 -14.77
C PRO A 35 -6.24 -4.27 -13.65
N VAL A 36 -6.41 -3.32 -12.73
CA VAL A 36 -7.51 -3.35 -11.77
C VAL A 36 -8.79 -3.19 -12.60
N ALA A 37 -9.55 -4.26 -12.72
CA ALA A 37 -10.87 -4.23 -13.34
C ALA A 37 -11.78 -3.36 -12.49
N HIS A 38 -12.05 -2.15 -12.95
CA HIS A 38 -13.13 -1.33 -12.40
C HIS A 38 -14.46 -2.01 -12.77
N ALA A 39 -15.12 -2.62 -11.80
CA ALA A 39 -16.50 -3.03 -11.95
C ALA A 39 -17.36 -1.77 -12.20
N PRO A 40 -18.25 -1.75 -13.21
CA PRO A 40 -19.14 -0.62 -13.41
C PRO A 40 -20.07 -0.48 -12.20
N LEU A 41 -20.24 0.75 -11.74
CA LEU A 41 -21.21 1.09 -10.69
C LEU A 41 -22.61 0.65 -11.15
N PRO A 42 -23.43 0.07 -10.27
CA PRO A 42 -24.80 -0.27 -10.60
C PRO A 42 -25.56 1.00 -10.98
N ALA A 43 -26.27 0.93 -12.10
CA ALA A 43 -27.13 2.01 -12.60
C ALA A 43 -28.17 2.36 -11.54
N TYR A 44 -28.26 3.62 -11.19
CA TYR A 44 -29.33 4.15 -10.33
C TYR A 44 -30.68 3.90 -10.99
N ALA A 45 -31.54 3.14 -10.32
CA ALA A 45 -32.94 3.04 -10.70
C ALA A 45 -33.63 4.39 -10.40
N PRO A 46 -34.53 4.88 -11.28
CA PRO A 46 -35.25 6.11 -11.03
C PRO A 46 -36.23 5.92 -9.86
N LEU A 47 -36.20 6.83 -8.91
CA LEU A 47 -37.13 6.92 -7.80
C LEU A 47 -38.51 7.32 -8.37
N THR A 48 -39.44 6.39 -8.38
CA THR A 48 -40.84 6.65 -8.69
C THR A 48 -41.59 7.06 -7.42
N ALA A 49 -42.40 8.12 -7.60
CA ALA A 49 -43.59 8.52 -6.85
C ALA A 49 -43.40 8.92 -5.37
N HIS A 50 -43.54 10.22 -5.16
CA HIS A 50 -43.73 10.86 -3.87
C HIS A 50 -45.05 10.44 -3.22
N ALA A 51 -44.98 9.90 -2.02
CA ALA A 51 -46.16 9.81 -1.13
C ALA A 51 -46.50 11.22 -0.60
N PRO A 52 -47.79 11.56 -0.39
CA PRO A 52 -48.18 12.88 0.10
C PRO A 52 -47.68 13.07 1.56
N LEU A 53 -47.11 14.28 1.82
CA LEU A 53 -46.62 14.69 3.12
C LEU A 53 -47.79 14.83 4.09
N THR A 54 -47.79 14.11 5.18
CA THR A 54 -48.64 14.36 6.34
C THR A 54 -48.22 15.68 7.03
N PRO A 55 -49.20 16.47 7.58
CA PRO A 55 -48.87 17.75 8.23
C PRO A 55 -47.98 17.53 9.46
N HIS A 56 -46.91 18.30 9.53
CA HIS A 56 -45.91 18.26 10.58
C HIS A 56 -46.53 18.69 11.91
N ALA A 57 -46.26 17.91 12.96
CA ALA A 57 -46.44 18.35 14.33
C ALA A 57 -45.53 19.58 14.61
N PRO A 58 -45.92 20.53 15.46
CA PRO A 58 -45.11 21.69 15.79
C PRO A 58 -43.79 21.27 16.43
N LEU A 59 -42.68 21.84 15.90
CA LEU A 59 -41.33 21.67 16.45
C LEU A 59 -41.28 22.18 17.86
N THR A 60 -41.17 21.32 18.83
CA THR A 60 -40.84 21.69 20.19
C THR A 60 -39.46 22.36 20.20
N ALA A 61 -39.38 23.50 20.85
CA ALA A 61 -38.16 24.31 20.96
C ALA A 61 -36.98 23.44 21.43
N HIS A 62 -35.93 23.40 20.58
CA HIS A 62 -34.70 22.74 20.94
C HIS A 62 -34.05 23.48 22.10
N ALA A 63 -33.72 22.75 23.18
CA ALA A 63 -32.94 23.32 24.27
C ALA A 63 -31.60 23.86 23.69
N PRO A 64 -31.11 24.99 24.16
CA PRO A 64 -29.83 25.53 23.70
C PRO A 64 -28.72 24.50 23.98
N LEU A 65 -27.90 24.19 22.95
CA LEU A 65 -26.74 23.33 23.09
C LEU A 65 -25.82 23.88 24.16
N THR A 66 -25.49 23.04 25.14
CA THR A 66 -24.59 23.43 26.22
C THR A 66 -23.15 23.50 25.72
N ALA A 67 -22.30 24.27 26.38
CA ALA A 67 -20.88 24.37 26.05
C ALA A 67 -20.17 22.98 26.01
N HIS A 68 -20.74 21.99 26.70
CA HIS A 68 -20.26 20.59 26.66
C HIS A 68 -20.54 19.90 25.34
N ASP A 69 -21.68 20.19 24.67
CA ASP A 69 -22.04 19.57 23.40
C ASP A 69 -21.20 20.11 22.26
N VAL A 70 -20.80 21.38 22.35
CA VAL A 70 -19.88 22.01 21.38
C VAL A 70 -18.45 21.45 21.51
N GLN A 71 -18.02 21.11 22.72
CA GLN A 71 -16.70 20.55 23.00
C GLN A 71 -16.54 19.11 22.52
N ALA A 72 -17.63 18.34 22.52
CA ALA A 72 -17.65 16.99 21.97
C ALA A 72 -17.53 16.96 20.44
N ALA A 73 -18.00 18.01 19.75
CA ALA A 73 -17.91 18.12 18.28
C ALA A 73 -16.49 18.48 17.79
N HIS A 74 -15.62 18.99 18.65
CA HIS A 74 -14.22 19.33 18.35
C HIS A 74 -13.22 18.36 18.96
N ALA A 75 -13.59 17.10 19.17
CA ALA A 75 -12.61 16.04 19.42
C ALA A 75 -11.78 15.85 18.15
N VAL A 76 -10.91 16.82 17.88
CA VAL A 76 -9.86 16.74 16.88
C VAL A 76 -9.17 15.41 17.09
N THR A 77 -9.19 14.59 16.07
CA THR A 77 -8.58 13.25 16.01
C THR A 77 -7.08 13.37 16.27
N ARG A 78 -6.70 13.47 17.55
CA ARG A 78 -5.29 13.44 17.94
C ARG A 78 -4.79 12.02 17.81
N LEU A 79 -3.89 11.79 16.86
CA LEU A 79 -3.03 10.62 16.93
C LEU A 79 -2.37 10.53 18.31
N PRO A 80 -2.16 9.32 18.84
CA PRO A 80 -1.40 9.15 20.08
C PRO A 80 -0.08 9.91 19.96
N ARG A 81 0.33 10.57 21.03
CA ARG A 81 1.55 11.41 21.10
C ARG A 81 2.83 10.69 20.69
N ASN A 82 2.78 9.36 20.57
CA ASN A 82 3.91 8.53 20.14
C ASN A 82 3.58 7.83 18.82
N VAL A 83 4.01 8.42 17.71
CA VAL A 83 3.83 7.89 16.35
C VAL A 83 4.49 6.51 16.20
N GLU A 84 5.66 6.29 16.80
CA GLU A 84 6.37 5.01 16.73
C GLU A 84 5.58 3.89 17.44
N ALA A 85 5.00 4.17 18.61
CA ALA A 85 4.13 3.21 19.29
C ALA A 85 2.89 2.88 18.45
N THR A 86 2.35 3.87 17.74
CA THR A 86 1.21 3.67 16.83
C THR A 86 1.59 2.80 15.64
N ARG A 87 2.74 3.06 14.99
CA ARG A 87 3.28 2.21 13.91
C ARG A 87 3.46 0.78 14.36
N ALA A 88 4.08 0.58 15.53
CA ALA A 88 4.26 -0.74 16.12
C ALA A 88 2.91 -1.42 16.42
N ALA A 89 1.90 -0.67 16.86
CA ALA A 89 0.55 -1.20 17.08
C ALA A 89 -0.10 -1.64 15.77
N VAL A 90 0.01 -0.87 14.70
CA VAL A 90 -0.48 -1.26 13.36
C VAL A 90 0.14 -2.57 12.93
N VAL A 91 1.49 -2.68 12.96
CA VAL A 91 2.17 -3.92 12.54
C VAL A 91 1.76 -5.13 13.39
N ARG A 92 1.60 -4.95 14.71
CA ARG A 92 1.11 -6.05 15.57
C ARG A 92 -0.30 -6.50 15.18
N LEU A 93 -1.19 -5.57 14.89
CA LEU A 93 -2.57 -5.86 14.48
C LEU A 93 -2.63 -6.50 13.10
N VAL A 94 -1.87 -5.99 12.13
CA VAL A 94 -1.68 -6.60 10.81
C VAL A 94 -1.19 -8.04 10.96
N ASN A 95 -0.22 -8.31 11.82
CA ASN A 95 0.27 -9.66 12.05
C ASN A 95 -0.78 -10.59 12.70
N ARG A 96 -1.74 -10.06 13.46
CA ARG A 96 -2.89 -10.85 13.93
C ARG A 96 -3.82 -11.24 12.77
N GLU A 97 -4.11 -10.32 11.84
CA GLU A 97 -4.91 -10.64 10.66
C GLU A 97 -4.18 -11.64 9.75
N ARG A 98 -2.88 -11.48 9.56
CA ARG A 98 -2.03 -12.42 8.82
C ARG A 98 -2.02 -13.82 9.44
N ALA A 99 -1.96 -13.92 10.76
CA ALA A 99 -2.02 -15.22 11.46
C ALA A 99 -3.35 -15.94 11.21
N LYS A 100 -4.48 -15.22 11.11
CA LYS A 100 -5.79 -15.81 10.74
C LYS A 100 -5.76 -16.43 9.33
N ALA A 101 -4.96 -15.86 8.42
CA ALA A 101 -4.74 -16.34 7.06
C ALA A 101 -3.62 -17.41 6.97
N GLY A 102 -3.03 -17.84 8.10
CA GLY A 102 -1.93 -18.81 8.11
C GLY A 102 -0.57 -18.24 7.66
N CYS A 103 -0.43 -16.92 7.53
CA CYS A 103 0.78 -16.27 7.07
C CYS A 103 1.79 -16.05 8.19
N ARG A 104 3.08 -16.13 7.86
CA ARG A 104 4.14 -15.67 8.76
C ARG A 104 4.01 -14.16 9.03
N PRO A 105 4.43 -13.70 10.23
CA PRO A 105 4.44 -12.29 10.54
C PRO A 105 5.40 -11.51 9.64
N VAL A 106 5.01 -10.31 9.25
CA VAL A 106 5.89 -9.32 8.64
C VAL A 106 6.69 -8.59 9.72
N ARG A 107 7.90 -8.15 9.37
CA ARG A 107 8.77 -7.39 10.27
C ARG A 107 8.80 -5.92 9.87
N PRO A 108 8.77 -4.99 10.82
CA PRO A 108 9.02 -3.59 10.54
C PRO A 108 10.37 -3.41 9.84
N HIS A 109 10.40 -2.57 8.80
CA HIS A 109 11.63 -2.24 8.09
C HIS A 109 11.74 -0.73 7.91
N ARG A 110 12.88 -0.14 8.32
CA ARG A 110 13.08 1.31 8.35
C ARG A 110 12.85 1.96 6.99
N THR A 111 13.50 1.43 5.95
CA THR A 111 13.42 1.98 4.59
C THR A 111 12.00 1.86 4.01
N VAL A 112 11.29 0.75 4.28
CA VAL A 112 9.88 0.59 3.89
C VAL A 112 9.00 1.58 4.64
N THR A 113 9.27 1.84 5.92
CA THR A 113 8.56 2.86 6.72
C THR A 113 8.81 4.27 6.15
N GLU A 114 10.03 4.56 5.70
CA GLU A 114 10.34 5.84 5.05
C GLU A 114 9.51 6.06 3.78
N ALA A 115 9.43 5.05 2.91
CA ALA A 115 8.59 5.11 1.71
C ALA A 115 7.10 5.34 2.06
N ALA A 116 6.58 4.58 3.03
CA ALA A 116 5.21 4.71 3.50
C ALA A 116 4.93 6.10 4.10
N GLN A 117 5.87 6.65 4.89
CA GLN A 117 5.72 7.97 5.50
C GLN A 117 5.71 9.08 4.46
N ARG A 118 6.60 9.02 3.47
CA ARG A 118 6.60 9.98 2.36
C ARG A 118 5.25 9.98 1.65
N HIS A 119 4.68 8.79 1.41
CA HIS A 119 3.39 8.67 0.74
C HIS A 119 2.23 9.24 1.57
N SER A 120 2.16 8.96 2.87
CA SER A 120 1.16 9.58 3.74
C SER A 120 1.25 11.11 3.69
N GLY A 121 2.48 11.66 3.69
CA GLY A 121 2.69 13.10 3.53
C GLY A 121 2.29 13.64 2.15
N HIS A 122 2.45 12.86 1.07
CA HIS A 122 1.95 13.23 -0.26
C HIS A 122 0.42 13.29 -0.28
N MET A 123 -0.25 12.26 0.22
CA MET A 123 -1.71 12.24 0.30
C MET A 123 -2.26 13.41 1.12
N ALA A 124 -1.60 13.75 2.24
CA ALA A 124 -2.00 14.86 3.09
C ALA A 124 -1.85 16.21 2.39
N ARG A 125 -0.75 16.44 1.68
CA ARG A 125 -0.51 17.69 0.94
C ARG A 125 -1.44 17.89 -0.25
N ASP A 126 -1.72 16.79 -0.96
CA ASP A 126 -2.53 16.79 -2.17
C ASP A 126 -4.03 16.66 -1.88
N ASP A 127 -4.42 16.45 -0.61
CA ASP A 127 -5.77 16.10 -0.17
C ASP A 127 -6.39 14.96 -1.01
N SER A 128 -5.59 13.95 -1.32
CA SER A 128 -5.96 12.90 -2.25
C SER A 128 -5.62 11.52 -1.69
N LEU A 129 -6.65 10.69 -1.48
CA LEU A 129 -6.49 9.28 -1.11
C LEU A 129 -6.27 8.46 -2.38
N SER A 130 -5.02 8.18 -2.71
CA SER A 130 -4.64 7.50 -3.96
C SER A 130 -3.38 6.67 -3.75
N HIS A 131 -3.33 5.49 -4.35
CA HIS A 131 -2.13 4.65 -4.44
C HIS A 131 -1.06 5.23 -5.37
N ARG A 132 -1.42 6.17 -6.23
CA ARG A 132 -0.51 6.83 -7.16
C ARG A 132 -0.31 8.29 -6.78
N GLU A 133 0.94 8.72 -6.81
CA GLU A 133 1.31 10.12 -6.65
C GLU A 133 1.21 10.86 -7.99
N ARG A 134 1.28 12.18 -7.96
CA ARG A 134 1.41 13.00 -9.18
C ARG A 134 2.62 12.49 -9.98
N GLY A 135 2.41 12.24 -11.27
CA GLY A 135 3.43 11.60 -12.12
C GLY A 135 3.36 10.06 -12.19
N GLY A 136 2.34 9.44 -11.54
CA GLY A 136 2.05 8.01 -11.70
C GLY A 136 2.88 7.06 -10.83
N SER A 137 3.69 7.60 -9.90
CA SER A 137 4.53 6.79 -9.01
C SER A 137 3.67 5.92 -8.08
N GLY A 138 3.86 4.60 -8.15
CA GLY A 138 3.18 3.61 -7.32
C GLY A 138 4.06 3.07 -6.18
N PRO A 139 3.56 2.08 -5.38
CA PRO A 139 4.27 1.54 -4.23
C PRO A 139 5.67 1.04 -4.51
N GLY A 140 5.88 0.31 -5.60
CA GLY A 140 7.19 -0.19 -6.02
C GLY A 140 8.17 0.93 -6.35
N ASN A 141 7.73 1.96 -7.09
CA ASN A 141 8.57 3.11 -7.40
C ASN A 141 9.03 3.85 -6.13
N ARG A 142 8.15 3.96 -5.13
CA ARG A 142 8.49 4.58 -3.84
C ARG A 142 9.53 3.79 -3.06
N LEU A 143 9.44 2.44 -3.09
CA LEU A 143 10.47 1.58 -2.50
C LEU A 143 11.82 1.77 -3.18
N SER A 144 11.86 1.77 -4.52
CA SER A 144 13.10 2.03 -5.26
C SER A 144 13.67 3.42 -4.98
N ALA A 145 12.83 4.45 -4.87
CA ALA A 145 13.25 5.82 -4.60
C ALA A 145 13.90 6.02 -3.21
N VAL A 146 13.71 5.10 -2.28
CA VAL A 146 14.37 5.08 -0.96
C VAL A 146 15.50 4.04 -0.88
N GLY A 147 15.86 3.42 -2.01
CA GLY A 147 16.94 2.43 -2.06
C GLY A 147 16.58 1.07 -1.48
N TYR A 148 15.31 0.70 -1.51
CA TYR A 148 14.88 -0.64 -1.09
C TYR A 148 14.71 -1.54 -2.31
N ASP A 149 15.49 -2.61 -2.39
CA ASP A 149 15.38 -3.62 -3.45
C ASP A 149 14.23 -4.58 -3.15
N TRP A 150 13.32 -4.69 -4.09
CA TRP A 150 12.07 -5.43 -3.91
C TRP A 150 11.71 -6.28 -5.13
N ARG A 151 10.99 -7.39 -4.88
CA ARG A 151 10.38 -8.22 -5.91
C ARG A 151 8.87 -8.06 -5.99
N ARG A 152 8.23 -7.70 -4.87
CA ARG A 152 6.79 -7.50 -4.78
C ARG A 152 6.50 -6.42 -3.74
N ALA A 153 5.56 -5.55 -4.07
CA ALA A 153 5.03 -4.51 -3.19
C ALA A 153 3.50 -4.64 -3.10
N GLY A 154 2.97 -4.39 -1.90
CA GLY A 154 1.54 -4.27 -1.66
C GLY A 154 1.29 -3.08 -0.75
N GLU A 155 0.15 -2.44 -0.88
CA GLU A 155 -0.16 -1.24 -0.12
C GLU A 155 -1.62 -1.17 0.26
N ASP A 156 -1.89 -0.79 1.51
CA ASP A 156 -3.18 -0.36 2.00
C ASP A 156 -3.09 1.09 2.44
N ILE A 157 -4.04 1.91 2.02
CA ILE A 157 -4.16 3.31 2.41
C ILE A 157 -5.51 3.57 3.08
N ALA A 158 -5.56 4.60 3.93
CA ALA A 158 -6.80 5.02 4.58
C ALA A 158 -6.71 6.48 5.05
N ARG A 159 -7.86 7.09 5.37
CA ARG A 159 -7.96 8.45 5.89
C ARG A 159 -9.01 8.56 6.98
N GLY A 160 -8.68 9.26 8.04
CA GLY A 160 -9.64 9.66 9.09
C GLY A 160 -9.74 8.72 10.28
N GLN A 161 -9.16 7.53 10.24
CA GLN A 161 -9.18 6.59 11.37
C GLN A 161 -8.38 7.14 12.55
N ARG A 162 -8.96 7.07 13.77
CA ARG A 162 -8.43 7.68 14.99
C ARG A 162 -7.26 6.92 15.62
N GLY A 163 -6.94 5.73 15.10
CA GLY A 163 -5.84 4.93 15.64
C GLY A 163 -5.64 3.58 14.96
N ALA A 164 -4.60 2.88 15.41
CA ALA A 164 -4.17 1.61 14.82
C ALA A 164 -5.27 0.53 14.78
N ALA A 165 -6.10 0.45 15.82
CA ALA A 165 -7.15 -0.57 15.88
C ALA A 165 -8.26 -0.31 14.86
N GLU A 166 -8.59 0.95 14.63
CA GLU A 166 -9.63 1.35 13.68
C GLU A 166 -9.16 1.12 12.25
N VAL A 167 -7.98 1.61 11.89
CA VAL A 167 -7.47 1.50 10.54
C VAL A 167 -7.27 0.04 10.11
N VAL A 168 -6.67 -0.80 10.97
CA VAL A 168 -6.46 -2.21 10.63
C VAL A 168 -7.77 -2.99 10.56
N ARG A 169 -8.76 -2.67 11.42
CA ARG A 169 -10.08 -3.26 11.34
C ARG A 169 -10.77 -2.92 10.01
N ASP A 170 -10.65 -1.67 9.55
CA ASP A 170 -11.27 -1.22 8.31
C ASP A 170 -10.62 -1.90 7.10
N TRP A 171 -9.30 -2.00 7.06
CA TRP A 171 -8.58 -2.78 6.05
C TRP A 171 -9.00 -4.26 6.07
N ALA A 172 -9.07 -4.89 7.24
CA ALA A 172 -9.46 -6.30 7.37
C ALA A 172 -10.91 -6.58 6.95
N ARG A 173 -11.79 -5.58 6.97
CA ARG A 173 -13.19 -5.70 6.52
C ARG A 173 -13.38 -5.51 5.01
N SER A 174 -12.51 -4.76 4.35
CA SER A 174 -12.53 -4.58 2.91
C SER A 174 -11.93 -5.82 2.23
N PRO A 175 -12.62 -6.45 1.28
CA PRO A 175 -12.08 -7.60 0.55
C PRO A 175 -10.74 -7.30 -0.11
N GLU A 176 -10.62 -6.15 -0.79
CA GLU A 176 -9.42 -5.75 -1.54
C GLU A 176 -8.20 -5.54 -0.61
N HIS A 177 -8.38 -4.79 0.48
CA HIS A 177 -7.30 -4.59 1.46
C HIS A 177 -6.94 -5.89 2.18
N ARG A 178 -7.94 -6.73 2.49
CA ARG A 178 -7.69 -8.03 3.13
C ARG A 178 -6.83 -8.96 2.27
N GLU A 179 -6.97 -8.91 0.94
CA GLU A 179 -6.10 -9.66 0.03
C GLU A 179 -4.63 -9.25 0.21
N VAL A 180 -4.35 -7.95 0.34
CA VAL A 180 -3.00 -7.44 0.60
C VAL A 180 -2.51 -7.91 1.96
N LEU A 181 -3.31 -7.80 3.02
CA LEU A 181 -2.94 -8.28 4.36
C LEU A 181 -2.65 -9.78 4.40
N ALA A 182 -3.44 -10.57 3.68
CA ALA A 182 -3.39 -12.04 3.66
C ALA A 182 -2.39 -12.62 2.66
N ASP A 183 -1.66 -11.79 1.90
CA ASP A 183 -0.63 -12.29 1.00
C ASP A 183 0.60 -12.77 1.78
N CYS A 184 0.73 -14.08 1.88
CA CYS A 184 1.79 -14.74 2.64
C CYS A 184 3.21 -14.54 2.06
N ALA A 185 3.36 -13.96 0.88
CA ALA A 185 4.67 -13.68 0.31
C ALA A 185 5.40 -12.54 1.03
N PHE A 186 4.69 -11.55 1.57
CA PHE A 186 5.30 -10.40 2.22
C PHE A 186 6.13 -10.75 3.45
N ARG A 187 7.24 -10.01 3.63
CA ARG A 187 8.22 -10.20 4.71
C ARG A 187 8.45 -8.93 5.52
N HIS A 188 8.46 -7.77 4.87
CA HIS A 188 8.71 -6.48 5.50
C HIS A 188 7.47 -5.60 5.46
N ALA A 189 7.33 -4.75 6.47
CA ALA A 189 6.26 -3.77 6.57
C ALA A 189 6.81 -2.39 6.94
N GLY A 190 6.19 -1.37 6.40
CA GLY A 190 6.38 0.02 6.81
C GLY A 190 5.03 0.70 7.00
N VAL A 191 4.93 1.58 8.00
CA VAL A 191 3.71 2.33 8.28
C VAL A 191 4.00 3.82 8.23
N GLY A 192 3.30 4.53 7.36
CA GLY A 192 3.26 5.98 7.27
C GLY A 192 2.02 6.52 7.97
N ILE A 193 2.16 7.65 8.65
CA ILE A 193 1.06 8.35 9.30
C ILE A 193 1.31 9.85 9.17
N ASP A 194 0.36 10.57 8.58
CA ASP A 194 0.40 12.03 8.51
C ASP A 194 -0.93 12.60 8.99
N THR A 195 -0.90 13.58 9.88
CA THR A 195 -2.11 14.18 10.44
C THR A 195 -2.72 15.24 9.53
N GLY A 196 -1.96 15.71 8.55
CA GLY A 196 -2.32 16.92 7.82
C GLY A 196 -2.31 18.16 8.71
N THR A 197 -2.47 19.32 8.10
CA THR A 197 -2.53 20.61 8.80
C THR A 197 -3.95 21.16 8.90
N ASP A 198 -4.90 20.56 8.20
CA ASP A 198 -6.26 21.04 7.96
C ASP A 198 -7.35 20.21 8.68
N GLY A 199 -6.94 19.26 9.52
CA GLY A 199 -7.83 18.39 10.27
C GLY A 199 -8.53 17.30 9.44
N ARG A 200 -8.18 17.14 8.16
CA ARG A 200 -8.75 16.10 7.29
C ARG A 200 -8.09 14.72 7.42
N GLY A 201 -6.93 14.65 8.09
CA GLY A 201 -6.24 13.41 8.43
C GLY A 201 -6.85 12.68 9.63
N PRO A 202 -6.18 11.66 10.17
CA PRO A 202 -4.87 11.14 9.70
C PRO A 202 -4.93 10.41 8.36
N TRP A 203 -3.82 10.48 7.65
CA TRP A 203 -3.56 9.74 6.42
C TRP A 203 -2.67 8.56 6.74
N TRP A 204 -3.09 7.37 6.35
CA TRP A 204 -2.43 6.12 6.69
C TRP A 204 -1.91 5.43 5.45
N THR A 205 -0.70 4.90 5.54
CA THR A 205 -0.12 3.99 4.54
C THR A 205 0.46 2.79 5.25
N LEU A 206 0.01 1.59 4.90
CA LEU A 206 0.69 0.34 5.17
C LEU A 206 1.35 -0.11 3.87
N LEU A 207 2.67 -0.19 3.85
CA LEU A 207 3.44 -0.69 2.72
C LEU A 207 4.05 -2.03 3.09
N LEU A 208 3.78 -3.05 2.30
CA LEU A 208 4.28 -4.41 2.46
C LEU A 208 5.23 -4.76 1.32
N ALA A 209 6.31 -5.47 1.63
CA ALA A 209 7.33 -5.78 0.64
C ALA A 209 7.90 -7.19 0.75
N VAL A 210 8.23 -7.77 -0.41
CA VAL A 210 9.12 -8.91 -0.54
C VAL A 210 10.48 -8.36 -0.98
N PRO A 211 11.58 -8.57 -0.23
CA PRO A 211 12.91 -8.16 -0.67
C PRO A 211 13.34 -8.93 -1.93
N ALA A 212 14.28 -8.35 -2.68
CA ALA A 212 14.90 -8.94 -3.87
C ALA A 212 15.65 -10.26 -3.56
#